data_2e63e396a8bef3ace21a3ea4ca4228b2
#
_entry.id   2e63e396a8bef3ace21a3ea4ca4228b2
#
_cell.length_a   1.000
_cell.length_b   1.000
_cell.length_c   1.000
_cell.angle_alpha   90.00
_cell.angle_beta   90.00
_cell.angle_gamma   90.00
#
_symmetry.space_group_name_H-M   'P 1'
#
loop_
_entity.id
_entity.type
_entity.pdbx_description
1 polymer ?
#
loop_
_entity_poly.entity_id
_entity_poly.type
_entity_poly.pdbx_seq_one_letter_code
_entity_poly.pdbx_strand_id
1 'polypeptide(L)'
;SLSNKSAGNSVSYTKEEYETVIFDKVLLEKTSMLDTPFWNRIVQILGGVVERTTSVVAYGMGSFETKNAIVQMGCLLNLVDYLRRRNESCSVAVEIFDPVMSELDVGLVEKLGFACVKENENCKRIAKESTLFFLPHGDIFMYGNLLETNIESDTLENIILVGNGLTNYIENASRLGSGLAFQNHQEETQLSLKSICKVREILVENVVHRHRIAPPKQQIRPGATGAKVEGDKQQQGISLDGNLERAFNDTSICTFARRKQQ
;
A
#
# COMPACT_ATOMS: atom_id res chain seq x y z
N SER A 1 -27.33 -20.15 -7.11
CA SER A 1 -26.04 -20.82 -6.90
C SER A 1 -25.09 -20.43 -8.03
N LEU A 2 -24.17 -19.56 -7.71
CA LEU A 2 -23.09 -19.16 -8.62
C LEU A 2 -21.89 -20.08 -8.37
N SER A 3 -21.54 -20.89 -9.35
CA SER A 3 -20.43 -21.81 -9.29
C SER A 3 -19.20 -21.17 -9.93
N ASN A 4 -18.17 -20.87 -9.15
CA ASN A 4 -16.83 -20.60 -9.67
C ASN A 4 -16.04 -21.91 -9.76
N LYS A 5 -15.62 -22.28 -10.96
CA LYS A 5 -14.77 -23.44 -11.23
C LYS A 5 -13.29 -23.01 -11.16
N SER A 6 -12.64 -23.28 -10.03
CA SER A 6 -11.21 -23.57 -9.99
C SER A 6 -11.01 -24.91 -9.28
N ALA A 7 -10.15 -25.77 -9.83
CA ALA A 7 -9.95 -27.14 -9.37
C ALA A 7 -9.29 -27.18 -7.97
N GLY A 8 -10.10 -27.39 -6.96
CA GLY A 8 -9.75 -27.57 -5.56
C GLY A 8 -11.02 -27.33 -4.77
N ASN A 9 -11.47 -28.29 -3.97
CA ASN A 9 -12.73 -28.34 -3.21
C ASN A 9 -13.36 -26.95 -2.98
N SER A 10 -14.28 -26.54 -3.86
CA SER A 10 -15.01 -25.30 -3.72
C SER A 10 -16.07 -25.50 -2.61
N VAL A 11 -15.78 -24.94 -1.45
CA VAL A 11 -16.78 -24.79 -0.40
C VAL A 11 -17.75 -23.72 -0.89
N SER A 12 -18.98 -24.10 -1.19
CA SER A 12 -20.04 -23.12 -1.53
C SER A 12 -20.60 -22.57 -0.22
N TYR A 13 -20.30 -21.31 0.07
CA TYR A 13 -20.92 -20.59 1.18
C TYR A 13 -22.24 -19.95 0.75
N THR A 14 -23.20 -19.85 1.68
CA THR A 14 -24.25 -18.85 1.57
C THR A 14 -23.64 -17.46 1.78
N LYS A 15 -24.36 -16.41 1.38
CA LYS A 15 -23.87 -15.02 1.60
C LYS A 15 -23.58 -14.77 3.08
N GLU A 16 -24.45 -15.15 3.98
CA GLU A 16 -24.32 -14.94 5.43
C GLU A 16 -23.14 -15.73 6.03
N GLU A 17 -22.94 -16.98 5.57
CA GLU A 17 -21.80 -17.79 5.98
C GLU A 17 -20.48 -17.18 5.50
N TYR A 18 -20.40 -16.75 4.24
CA TYR A 18 -19.22 -16.08 3.70
C TYR A 18 -18.86 -14.84 4.51
N GLU A 19 -19.84 -13.94 4.67
CA GLU A 19 -19.64 -12.70 5.41
C GLU A 19 -19.17 -12.97 6.84
N THR A 20 -19.75 -13.97 7.53
CA THR A 20 -19.36 -14.30 8.90
C THR A 20 -17.94 -14.86 8.96
N VAL A 21 -17.64 -15.86 8.13
CA VAL A 21 -16.31 -16.51 8.13
C VAL A 21 -15.19 -15.54 7.75
N ILE A 22 -15.42 -14.70 6.73
CA ILE A 22 -14.41 -13.74 6.30
C ILE A 22 -14.27 -12.59 7.31
N PHE A 23 -15.38 -12.11 7.85
CA PHE A 23 -15.36 -11.09 8.90
C PHE A 23 -14.53 -11.52 10.12
N ASP A 24 -14.75 -12.74 10.61
CA ASP A 24 -13.99 -13.28 11.74
C ASP A 24 -12.48 -13.38 11.42
N LYS A 25 -12.13 -13.82 10.20
CA LYS A 25 -10.73 -13.86 9.76
C LYS A 25 -10.12 -12.46 9.71
N VAL A 26 -10.85 -11.47 9.20
CA VAL A 26 -10.38 -10.07 9.15
C VAL A 26 -10.17 -9.52 10.56
N LEU A 27 -11.09 -9.79 11.50
CA LEU A 27 -10.95 -9.36 12.90
C LEU A 27 -9.76 -10.03 13.60
N LEU A 28 -9.51 -11.29 13.28
CA LEU A 28 -8.33 -12.01 13.80
C LEU A 28 -7.04 -11.34 13.33
N GLU A 29 -6.92 -11.07 12.02
CA GLU A 29 -5.73 -10.38 11.46
C GLU A 29 -5.59 -8.95 12.00
N LYS A 30 -6.71 -8.21 12.13
CA LYS A 30 -6.74 -6.89 12.78
C LYS A 30 -6.13 -6.96 14.18
N THR A 31 -6.56 -7.90 14.99
CA THR A 31 -6.13 -8.02 16.38
C THR A 31 -4.68 -8.47 16.50
N SER A 32 -4.29 -9.49 15.72
CA SER A 32 -2.92 -10.04 15.75
C SER A 32 -1.86 -9.04 15.31
N MET A 33 -2.24 -8.03 14.53
CA MET A 33 -1.33 -7.01 14.02
C MET A 33 -0.93 -5.97 15.07
N LEU A 34 -1.79 -5.68 16.06
CA LEU A 34 -1.65 -4.55 16.99
C LEU A 34 -0.35 -4.56 17.80
N ASP A 35 0.14 -5.74 18.18
CA ASP A 35 1.36 -5.89 18.99
C ASP A 35 2.63 -6.12 18.13
N THR A 36 2.51 -5.97 16.82
CA THR A 36 3.65 -6.19 15.92
C THR A 36 4.54 -4.95 15.77
N PRO A 37 5.85 -5.15 15.57
CA PRO A 37 6.75 -4.04 15.22
C PRO A 37 6.33 -3.29 13.94
N PHE A 38 5.68 -3.98 13.01
CA PHE A 38 5.12 -3.39 11.79
C PHE A 38 4.06 -2.34 12.12
N TRP A 39 3.07 -2.68 12.94
CA TRP A 39 2.02 -1.75 13.35
C TRP A 39 2.56 -0.59 14.18
N ASN A 40 3.45 -0.88 15.12
CA ASN A 40 4.09 0.15 15.94
C ASN A 40 4.83 1.17 15.07
N ARG A 41 5.50 0.71 14.00
CA ARG A 41 6.17 1.60 13.04
C ARG A 41 5.18 2.47 12.26
N ILE A 42 4.06 1.90 11.81
CA ILE A 42 2.97 2.66 11.17
C ILE A 42 2.48 3.78 12.09
N VAL A 43 2.12 3.45 13.33
CA VAL A 43 1.62 4.41 14.31
C VAL A 43 2.63 5.52 14.60
N GLN A 44 3.91 5.16 14.73
CA GLN A 44 4.98 6.14 14.95
C GLN A 44 5.08 7.16 13.81
N ILE A 45 4.99 6.71 12.56
CA ILE A 45 5.08 7.59 11.39
C ILE A 45 3.81 8.44 11.27
N LEU A 46 2.65 7.81 11.38
CA LEU A 46 1.36 8.49 11.21
C LEU A 46 1.08 9.52 12.32
N GLY A 47 1.64 9.35 13.50
CA GLY A 47 1.41 10.23 14.65
C GLY A 47 1.68 11.71 14.39
N GLY A 48 2.54 12.04 13.42
CA GLY A 48 2.86 13.40 13.04
C GLY A 48 2.12 13.94 11.81
N VAL A 49 1.32 13.11 11.11
CA VAL A 49 0.80 13.50 9.77
C VAL A 49 -0.72 13.35 9.61
N VAL A 50 -1.43 12.73 10.55
CA VAL A 50 -2.86 12.35 10.37
C VAL A 50 -3.88 13.21 11.11
N GLU A 51 -3.46 14.30 11.77
CA GLU A 51 -4.35 15.09 12.64
C GLU A 51 -5.58 15.68 11.94
N ARG A 52 -5.61 15.71 10.61
CA ARG A 52 -6.71 16.29 9.82
C ARG A 52 -7.29 15.33 8.78
N THR A 53 -6.93 14.05 8.86
CA THR A 53 -7.35 13.06 7.86
C THR A 53 -8.80 12.66 8.10
N THR A 54 -9.68 13.03 7.18
CA THR A 54 -11.13 12.74 7.25
C THR A 54 -11.59 11.74 6.20
N SER A 55 -10.72 11.40 5.25
CA SER A 55 -11.01 10.49 4.16
C SER A 55 -9.94 9.40 4.02
N VAL A 56 -10.38 8.18 3.78
CA VAL A 56 -9.54 7.03 3.46
C VAL A 56 -10.04 6.41 2.16
N VAL A 57 -9.15 6.21 1.20
CA VAL A 57 -9.46 5.55 -0.07
C VAL A 57 -8.53 4.37 -0.24
N ALA A 58 -9.08 3.16 -0.32
CA ALA A 58 -8.30 1.94 -0.52
C ALA A 58 -8.54 1.39 -1.93
N TYR A 59 -7.45 1.20 -2.67
CA TYR A 59 -7.47 0.60 -4.00
C TYR A 59 -6.60 -0.66 -4.02
N GLY A 60 -6.97 -1.63 -4.87
CA GLY A 60 -6.17 -2.83 -5.07
C GLY A 60 -6.22 -3.79 -3.90
N MET A 61 -7.35 -3.88 -3.22
CA MET A 61 -7.54 -4.76 -2.05
C MET A 61 -7.63 -6.26 -2.44
N GLY A 62 -7.98 -6.56 -3.69
CA GLY A 62 -8.23 -7.91 -4.14
C GLY A 62 -9.54 -8.51 -3.60
N SER A 63 -9.79 -9.79 -3.92
CA SER A 63 -10.91 -10.54 -3.34
C SER A 63 -10.52 -11.09 -1.96
N PHE A 64 -11.46 -11.03 -1.00
CA PHE A 64 -11.28 -11.57 0.36
C PHE A 64 -11.27 -13.12 0.42
N GLU A 65 -11.33 -13.79 -0.72
CA GLU A 65 -10.96 -15.20 -0.80
C GLU A 65 -9.45 -15.41 -0.59
N THR A 66 -8.65 -14.38 -0.79
CA THR A 66 -7.19 -14.44 -0.64
C THR A 66 -6.74 -14.03 0.77
N LYS A 67 -5.71 -14.73 1.29
CA LYS A 67 -5.15 -14.41 2.60
C LYS A 67 -4.57 -12.99 2.64
N ASN A 68 -3.95 -12.53 1.55
CA ASN A 68 -3.36 -11.19 1.49
C ASN A 68 -4.43 -10.10 1.64
N ALA A 69 -5.56 -10.22 0.93
CA ALA A 69 -6.67 -9.26 1.04
C ALA A 69 -7.24 -9.21 2.47
N ILE A 70 -7.36 -10.38 3.14
CA ILE A 70 -7.82 -10.46 4.54
C ILE A 70 -6.84 -9.72 5.46
N VAL A 71 -5.53 -9.95 5.32
CA VAL A 71 -4.49 -9.28 6.13
C VAL A 71 -4.47 -7.77 5.86
N GLN A 72 -4.58 -7.37 4.60
CA GLN A 72 -4.65 -5.95 4.20
C GLN A 72 -5.91 -5.27 4.75
N MET A 73 -7.06 -5.94 4.73
CA MET A 73 -8.29 -5.42 5.34
C MET A 73 -8.14 -5.28 6.86
N GLY A 74 -7.52 -6.23 7.54
CA GLY A 74 -7.21 -6.11 8.97
C GLY A 74 -6.34 -4.88 9.28
N CYS A 75 -5.33 -4.61 8.43
CA CYS A 75 -4.50 -3.41 8.52
C CYS A 75 -5.32 -2.13 8.30
N LEU A 76 -6.14 -2.11 7.25
CA LEU A 76 -7.02 -0.97 6.95
C LEU A 76 -7.96 -0.65 8.10
N LEU A 77 -8.57 -1.66 8.73
CA LEU A 77 -9.41 -1.47 9.91
C LEU A 77 -8.64 -0.83 11.08
N ASN A 78 -7.42 -1.29 11.33
CA ASN A 78 -6.57 -0.69 12.36
C ASN A 78 -6.21 0.76 12.04
N LEU A 79 -5.92 1.09 10.77
CA LEU A 79 -5.68 2.45 10.30
C LEU A 79 -6.90 3.34 10.52
N VAL A 80 -8.08 2.88 10.13
CA VAL A 80 -9.34 3.61 10.31
C VAL A 80 -9.64 3.86 11.79
N ASP A 81 -9.48 2.84 12.64
CA ASP A 81 -9.65 2.98 14.09
C ASP A 81 -8.64 3.96 14.70
N TYR A 82 -7.40 3.94 14.21
CA TYR A 82 -6.37 4.88 14.63
C TYR A 82 -6.73 6.32 14.25
N LEU A 83 -7.17 6.54 13.02
CA LEU A 83 -7.61 7.85 12.53
C LEU A 83 -8.83 8.37 13.31
N ARG A 84 -9.84 7.53 13.54
CA ARG A 84 -11.03 7.89 14.30
C ARG A 84 -10.72 8.31 15.73
N ARG A 85 -9.79 7.61 16.39
CA ARG A 85 -9.33 8.00 17.75
C ARG A 85 -8.55 9.31 17.77
N ARG A 86 -7.87 9.68 16.68
CA ARG A 86 -7.11 10.93 16.60
C ARG A 86 -7.98 12.12 16.19
N ASN A 87 -9.07 11.87 15.50
CA ASN A 87 -9.99 12.90 14.96
C ASN A 87 -11.36 12.80 15.64
N GLU A 88 -11.41 12.92 16.97
CA GLU A 88 -12.64 12.76 17.78
C GLU A 88 -13.79 13.66 17.31
N SER A 89 -13.49 14.79 16.66
CA SER A 89 -14.48 15.77 16.20
C SER A 89 -15.00 15.51 14.78
N CYS A 90 -14.42 14.57 14.02
CA CYS A 90 -14.78 14.34 12.61
C CYS A 90 -14.99 12.86 12.33
N SER A 91 -15.99 12.55 11.53
CA SER A 91 -16.15 11.20 10.97
C SER A 91 -15.07 10.94 9.92
N VAL A 92 -14.49 9.74 9.91
CA VAL A 92 -13.57 9.29 8.85
C VAL A 92 -14.38 8.49 7.84
N ALA A 93 -14.53 9.05 6.64
CA ALA A 93 -15.15 8.35 5.50
C ALA A 93 -14.16 7.33 4.92
N VAL A 94 -14.65 6.14 4.57
CA VAL A 94 -13.82 5.08 3.97
C VAL A 94 -14.47 4.59 2.70
N GLU A 95 -13.72 4.61 1.61
CA GLU A 95 -14.12 4.11 0.31
C GLU A 95 -13.14 3.05 -0.18
N ILE A 96 -13.65 1.97 -0.74
CA ILE A 96 -12.84 0.84 -1.22
C ILE A 96 -13.20 0.54 -2.67
N PHE A 97 -12.19 0.20 -3.46
CA PHE A 97 -12.37 -0.28 -4.82
C PHE A 97 -11.33 -1.33 -5.19
N ASP A 98 -11.82 -2.41 -5.77
CA ASP A 98 -11.00 -3.33 -6.55
C ASP A 98 -11.88 -3.99 -7.63
N PRO A 99 -11.42 -4.08 -8.90
CA PRO A 99 -12.21 -4.63 -9.98
C PRO A 99 -12.50 -6.14 -9.86
N VAL A 100 -11.76 -6.85 -9.00
CA VAL A 100 -11.96 -8.30 -8.78
C VAL A 100 -12.84 -8.62 -7.58
N MET A 101 -13.33 -7.60 -6.85
CA MET A 101 -14.25 -7.82 -5.73
C MET A 101 -15.57 -8.42 -6.23
N SER A 102 -15.98 -9.50 -5.60
CA SER A 102 -17.28 -10.13 -5.82
C SER A 102 -18.40 -9.36 -5.10
N GLU A 103 -19.66 -9.67 -5.43
CA GLU A 103 -20.81 -9.14 -4.67
C GLU A 103 -20.76 -9.51 -3.19
N LEU A 104 -20.16 -10.65 -2.85
CA LEU A 104 -19.95 -11.06 -1.46
C LEU A 104 -18.91 -10.19 -0.75
N ASP A 105 -17.83 -9.85 -1.45
CA ASP A 105 -16.80 -8.93 -0.94
C ASP A 105 -17.39 -7.53 -0.71
N VAL A 106 -18.19 -7.04 -1.65
CA VAL A 106 -18.91 -5.76 -1.54
C VAL A 106 -19.82 -5.76 -0.31
N GLY A 107 -20.64 -6.82 -0.13
CA GLY A 107 -21.51 -6.95 1.03
C GLY A 107 -20.74 -6.92 2.36
N LEU A 108 -19.56 -7.54 2.41
CA LEU A 108 -18.69 -7.48 3.58
C LEU A 108 -18.16 -6.05 3.85
N VAL A 109 -17.74 -5.33 2.81
CA VAL A 109 -17.29 -3.94 2.92
C VAL A 109 -18.38 -3.04 3.48
N GLU A 110 -19.60 -3.17 2.98
CA GLU A 110 -20.77 -2.42 3.46
C GLU A 110 -21.12 -2.78 4.91
N LYS A 111 -21.01 -4.05 5.29
CA LYS A 111 -21.22 -4.53 6.68
C LYS A 111 -20.19 -3.95 7.65
N LEU A 112 -18.95 -3.69 7.17
CA LEU A 112 -17.91 -2.99 7.93
C LEU A 112 -18.17 -1.47 8.06
N GLY A 113 -19.25 -0.95 7.44
CA GLY A 113 -19.61 0.46 7.45
C GLY A 113 -18.78 1.31 6.49
N PHE A 114 -18.23 0.70 5.44
CA PHE A 114 -17.46 1.35 4.39
C PHE A 114 -18.28 1.45 3.11
N ALA A 115 -17.91 2.38 2.24
CA ALA A 115 -18.52 2.53 0.93
C ALA A 115 -17.67 1.82 -0.15
N CYS A 116 -18.34 1.27 -1.16
CA CYS A 116 -17.66 0.81 -2.36
C CYS A 116 -17.73 1.89 -3.44
N VAL A 117 -16.60 2.22 -4.06
CA VAL A 117 -16.54 3.09 -5.24
C VAL A 117 -17.22 2.35 -6.39
N LYS A 118 -18.18 2.99 -7.04
CA LYS A 118 -19.03 2.34 -8.07
C LYS A 118 -18.35 2.20 -9.43
N GLU A 119 -17.49 3.15 -9.76
CA GLU A 119 -16.82 3.21 -11.06
C GLU A 119 -15.31 3.10 -10.87
N ASN A 120 -14.65 2.45 -11.84
CA ASN A 120 -13.20 2.38 -11.83
C ASN A 120 -12.58 3.74 -12.16
N GLU A 121 -12.11 4.44 -11.15
CA GLU A 121 -11.45 5.74 -11.29
C GLU A 121 -10.01 5.63 -11.83
N ASN A 122 -9.49 4.40 -12.01
CA ASN A 122 -8.08 4.16 -12.35
C ASN A 122 -7.11 4.91 -11.42
N CYS A 123 -7.46 5.05 -10.15
CA CYS A 123 -6.74 5.81 -9.11
C CYS A 123 -6.61 7.34 -9.43
N LYS A 124 -7.43 7.89 -10.34
CA LYS A 124 -7.43 9.33 -10.68
C LYS A 124 -8.32 10.15 -9.75
N ARG A 125 -8.15 9.94 -8.44
CA ARG A 125 -8.88 10.66 -7.39
C ARG A 125 -8.15 11.94 -7.00
N ILE A 126 -8.84 13.09 -7.03
CA ILE A 126 -8.32 14.36 -6.49
C ILE A 126 -8.51 14.36 -4.98
N ALA A 127 -7.43 14.56 -4.23
CA ALA A 127 -7.44 14.73 -2.78
C ALA A 127 -7.84 16.18 -2.40
N LYS A 128 -9.13 16.46 -2.37
CA LYS A 128 -9.63 17.81 -2.02
C LYS A 128 -9.37 18.19 -0.56
N GLU A 129 -9.19 17.19 0.29
CA GLU A 129 -8.88 17.31 1.71
C GLU A 129 -7.83 16.26 2.10
N SER A 130 -7.31 16.32 3.33
CA SER A 130 -6.33 15.34 3.79
C SER A 130 -6.90 13.92 3.70
N THR A 131 -6.37 13.15 2.77
CA THR A 131 -6.84 11.81 2.38
C THR A 131 -5.73 10.80 2.53
N LEU A 132 -6.00 9.71 3.26
CA LEU A 132 -5.13 8.56 3.31
C LEU A 132 -5.49 7.61 2.16
N PHE A 133 -4.56 7.43 1.23
CA PHE A 133 -4.65 6.41 0.18
C PHE A 133 -3.94 5.14 0.65
N PHE A 134 -4.65 4.03 0.64
CA PHE A 134 -4.14 2.71 1.01
C PHE A 134 -4.03 1.85 -0.24
N LEU A 135 -2.80 1.67 -0.73
CA LEU A 135 -2.47 0.96 -1.97
C LEU A 135 -1.35 -0.08 -1.75
N PRO A 136 -1.53 -1.09 -0.89
CA PRO A 136 -0.52 -2.13 -0.73
C PRO A 136 -0.42 -2.93 -2.05
N HIS A 137 0.81 -3.13 -2.54
CA HIS A 137 1.09 -3.86 -3.79
C HIS A 137 0.42 -3.30 -5.07
N GLY A 138 0.05 -2.01 -5.06
CA GLY A 138 -0.47 -1.36 -6.26
C GLY A 138 0.51 -1.43 -7.43
N ASP A 139 -0.02 -1.60 -8.64
CA ASP A 139 0.78 -1.49 -9.85
C ASP A 139 1.29 -0.07 -10.05
N ILE A 140 2.40 0.08 -10.76
CA ILE A 140 3.06 1.38 -10.99
C ILE A 140 2.12 2.43 -11.59
N PHE A 141 1.18 2.02 -12.45
CA PHE A 141 0.22 2.93 -13.06
C PHE A 141 -0.79 3.51 -12.05
N MET A 142 -1.12 2.78 -10.99
CA MET A 142 -1.99 3.27 -9.92
C MET A 142 -1.34 4.45 -9.20
N TYR A 143 -0.05 4.32 -8.85
CA TYR A 143 0.72 5.42 -8.25
C TYR A 143 0.90 6.57 -9.23
N GLY A 144 1.23 6.28 -10.48
CA GLY A 144 1.39 7.27 -11.53
C GLY A 144 0.14 8.11 -11.74
N ASN A 145 -1.02 7.46 -11.86
CA ASN A 145 -2.32 8.13 -12.06
C ASN A 145 -2.71 8.98 -10.85
N LEU A 146 -2.55 8.45 -9.62
CA LEU A 146 -2.84 9.20 -8.40
C LEU A 146 -1.99 10.46 -8.31
N LEU A 147 -0.70 10.33 -8.53
CA LEU A 147 0.24 11.45 -8.43
C LEU A 147 0.02 12.48 -9.54
N GLU A 148 -0.13 12.05 -10.81
CA GLU A 148 -0.36 12.97 -11.92
C GLU A 148 -1.61 13.81 -11.71
N THR A 149 -2.73 13.16 -11.36
CA THR A 149 -4.00 13.84 -11.09
C THR A 149 -3.86 14.91 -10.01
N ASN A 150 -3.10 14.63 -8.95
CA ASN A 150 -2.92 15.56 -7.85
C ASN A 150 -1.79 16.59 -8.07
N ILE A 151 -0.86 16.33 -8.99
CA ILE A 151 0.07 17.34 -9.53
C ILE A 151 -0.71 18.39 -10.32
N GLU A 152 -1.59 17.95 -11.23
CA GLU A 152 -2.40 18.82 -12.09
C GLU A 152 -3.40 19.66 -11.29
N SER A 153 -3.92 19.12 -10.19
CA SER A 153 -4.89 19.76 -9.32
C SER A 153 -4.26 20.58 -8.17
N ASP A 154 -2.93 20.57 -8.05
CA ASP A 154 -2.19 21.21 -6.94
C ASP A 154 -2.66 20.75 -5.54
N THR A 155 -2.91 19.44 -5.39
CA THR A 155 -3.47 18.85 -4.17
C THR A 155 -2.58 17.77 -3.55
N LEU A 156 -1.31 17.65 -3.98
CA LEU A 156 -0.37 16.64 -3.48
C LEU A 156 -0.18 16.69 -1.96
N GLU A 157 -0.19 17.89 -1.37
CA GLU A 157 -0.01 18.08 0.07
C GLU A 157 -1.12 17.43 0.92
N ASN A 158 -2.25 17.12 0.31
CA ASN A 158 -3.37 16.45 0.95
C ASN A 158 -3.24 14.93 0.96
N ILE A 159 -2.22 14.37 0.30
CA ILE A 159 -2.05 12.93 0.17
C ILE A 159 -1.18 12.38 1.31
N ILE A 160 -1.70 11.36 1.98
CA ILE A 160 -0.93 10.42 2.79
C ILE A 160 -1.06 9.08 2.10
N LEU A 161 0.04 8.56 1.54
CA LEU A 161 0.04 7.32 0.77
C LEU A 161 0.68 6.19 1.59
N VAL A 162 -0.09 5.16 1.91
CA VAL A 162 0.38 3.90 2.50
C VAL A 162 0.42 2.87 1.38
N GLY A 163 1.60 2.51 0.94
CA GLY A 163 1.77 1.63 -0.21
C GLY A 163 3.23 1.28 -0.47
N ASN A 164 3.57 0.94 -1.70
CA ASN A 164 4.95 0.64 -2.09
C ASN A 164 5.84 1.88 -1.99
N GLY A 165 7.12 1.66 -1.72
CA GLY A 165 8.12 2.73 -1.66
C GLY A 165 8.34 3.40 -3.02
N LEU A 166 8.06 4.70 -3.11
CA LEU A 166 8.22 5.47 -4.35
C LEU A 166 9.70 5.70 -4.71
N THR A 167 10.57 5.80 -3.70
CA THR A 167 12.02 5.96 -3.90
C THR A 167 12.60 4.85 -4.77
N ASN A 168 12.15 3.62 -4.62
CA ASN A 168 12.61 2.50 -5.44
C ASN A 168 12.30 2.71 -6.93
N TYR A 169 11.11 3.21 -7.26
CA TYR A 169 10.75 3.53 -8.65
C TYR A 169 11.61 4.68 -9.19
N ILE A 170 11.85 5.72 -8.39
CA ILE A 170 12.66 6.88 -8.76
C ILE A 170 14.13 6.48 -9.02
N GLU A 171 14.71 5.67 -8.13
CA GLU A 171 16.09 5.17 -8.28
C GLU A 171 16.24 4.26 -9.49
N ASN A 172 15.30 3.34 -9.70
CA ASN A 172 15.31 2.44 -10.84
C ASN A 172 15.14 3.21 -12.16
N ALA A 173 14.25 4.20 -12.22
CA ALA A 173 14.12 5.07 -13.38
C ALA A 173 15.43 5.81 -13.68
N SER A 174 16.15 6.27 -12.65
CA SER A 174 17.44 6.95 -12.79
C SER A 174 18.56 6.02 -13.28
N ARG A 175 18.56 4.75 -12.85
CA ARG A 175 19.54 3.73 -13.28
C ARG A 175 19.29 3.26 -14.72
N LEU A 176 18.03 3.14 -15.10
CA LEU A 176 17.65 2.75 -16.48
C LEU A 176 18.03 3.85 -17.49
N GLY A 177 18.15 5.12 -17.02
CA GLY A 177 18.55 6.26 -17.82
C GLY A 177 17.63 6.49 -19.03
N SER A 178 18.14 7.21 -20.04
CA SER A 178 17.51 7.36 -21.34
C SER A 178 17.79 6.18 -22.29
N GLY A 179 18.26 5.04 -21.74
CA GLY A 179 18.69 3.89 -22.54
C GLY A 179 17.56 3.02 -23.08
N LEU A 180 17.91 2.11 -24.00
CA LEU A 180 17.01 1.15 -24.65
C LEU A 180 16.13 0.34 -23.68
N ALA A 181 16.57 0.10 -22.43
CA ALA A 181 15.80 -0.60 -21.43
C ALA A 181 14.53 0.16 -21.02
N PHE A 182 14.58 1.50 -20.97
CA PHE A 182 13.42 2.33 -20.66
C PHE A 182 12.44 2.39 -21.84
N GLN A 183 12.97 2.35 -23.07
CA GLN A 183 12.14 2.40 -24.29
C GLN A 183 11.34 1.11 -24.53
N ASN A 184 11.75 -0.02 -23.94
CA ASN A 184 11.06 -1.31 -24.08
C ASN A 184 9.88 -1.49 -23.11
N HIS A 185 9.66 -0.58 -22.15
CA HIS A 185 8.47 -0.59 -21.31
C HIS A 185 7.26 -0.04 -22.07
N GLN A 186 6.07 -0.58 -21.76
CA GLN A 186 4.83 -0.06 -22.31
C GLN A 186 4.72 1.45 -22.01
N GLU A 187 4.14 2.20 -22.91
CA GLU A 187 4.03 3.67 -22.83
C GLU A 187 3.41 4.14 -21.51
N GLU A 188 2.41 3.42 -21.03
CA GLU A 188 1.75 3.67 -19.75
C GLU A 188 2.71 3.59 -18.55
N THR A 189 3.60 2.60 -18.54
CA THR A 189 4.63 2.46 -17.49
C THR A 189 5.61 3.64 -17.52
N GLN A 190 5.98 4.11 -18.70
CA GLN A 190 6.87 5.26 -18.84
C GLN A 190 6.23 6.56 -18.35
N LEU A 191 4.93 6.77 -18.64
CA LEU A 191 4.17 7.92 -18.16
C LEU A 191 4.06 7.88 -16.63
N SER A 192 3.74 6.73 -16.06
CA SER A 192 3.65 6.53 -14.62
C SER A 192 4.98 6.83 -13.91
N LEU A 193 6.09 6.32 -14.44
CA LEU A 193 7.43 6.63 -13.92
C LEU A 193 7.76 8.13 -13.98
N LYS A 194 7.38 8.81 -15.08
CA LYS A 194 7.55 10.27 -15.17
C LYS A 194 6.81 11.00 -14.07
N SER A 195 5.56 10.63 -13.80
CA SER A 195 4.74 11.25 -12.74
C SER A 195 5.33 10.99 -11.36
N ILE A 196 5.80 9.77 -11.08
CA ILE A 196 6.49 9.42 -9.83
C ILE A 196 7.79 10.24 -9.69
N CYS A 197 8.56 10.41 -10.78
CA CYS A 197 9.79 11.20 -10.73
C CYS A 197 9.55 12.70 -10.51
N LYS A 198 8.39 13.24 -10.91
CA LYS A 198 8.04 14.67 -10.69
C LYS A 198 7.93 15.05 -9.21
N VAL A 199 7.64 14.08 -8.33
CA VAL A 199 7.49 14.34 -6.89
C VAL A 199 8.77 14.16 -6.08
N ARG A 200 9.89 13.77 -6.72
CA ARG A 200 11.17 13.46 -6.05
C ARG A 200 11.60 14.47 -4.99
N GLU A 201 11.51 15.78 -5.31
CA GLU A 201 12.02 16.85 -4.45
C GLU A 201 11.11 17.17 -3.27
N ILE A 202 9.83 16.79 -3.37
CA ILE A 202 8.83 17.07 -2.34
C ILE A 202 8.37 15.82 -1.60
N LEU A 203 8.84 14.65 -2.02
CA LEU A 203 8.52 13.36 -1.40
C LEU A 203 9.18 13.22 -0.04
N VAL A 204 8.39 12.94 0.98
CA VAL A 204 8.83 12.49 2.30
C VAL A 204 8.39 11.05 2.47
N GLU A 205 9.32 10.12 2.28
CA GLU A 205 9.06 8.68 2.38
C GLU A 205 9.62 8.11 3.68
N ASN A 206 8.74 7.46 4.46
CA ASN A 206 9.09 6.74 5.66
C ASN A 206 8.86 5.24 5.46
N VAL A 207 9.92 4.47 5.43
CA VAL A 207 9.86 3.02 5.26
C VAL A 207 9.25 2.37 6.50
N VAL A 208 8.18 1.60 6.32
CA VAL A 208 7.56 0.76 7.34
C VAL A 208 8.22 -0.61 7.34
N HIS A 209 8.23 -1.27 6.19
CA HIS A 209 8.87 -2.56 5.98
C HIS A 209 9.42 -2.64 4.57
N ARG A 210 10.60 -3.25 4.43
CA ARG A 210 11.20 -3.57 3.13
C ARG A 210 11.80 -4.97 3.20
N HIS A 211 11.34 -5.84 2.33
CA HIS A 211 11.93 -7.17 2.20
C HIS A 211 13.38 -7.05 1.74
N ARG A 212 14.33 -7.61 2.51
CA ARG A 212 15.72 -7.68 2.09
C ARG A 212 15.87 -8.83 1.11
N ILE A 213 15.99 -8.53 -0.17
CA ILE A 213 16.51 -9.49 -1.12
C ILE A 213 17.97 -9.73 -0.69
N ALA A 214 18.27 -10.94 -0.19
CA ALA A 214 19.64 -11.31 0.11
C ALA A 214 20.48 -11.06 -1.15
N PRO A 215 21.63 -10.37 -1.04
CA PRO A 215 22.50 -10.17 -2.19
C PRO A 215 22.79 -11.55 -2.79
N PRO A 216 22.86 -11.68 -4.13
CA PRO A 216 23.21 -12.95 -4.77
C PRO A 216 24.49 -13.45 -4.12
N LYS A 217 24.48 -14.68 -3.62
CA LYS A 217 25.67 -15.31 -3.02
C LYS A 217 26.80 -15.16 -4.03
N GLN A 218 27.70 -14.22 -3.77
CA GLN A 218 28.94 -14.14 -4.54
C GLN A 218 29.60 -15.50 -4.41
N GLN A 219 29.77 -16.20 -5.52
CA GLN A 219 30.62 -17.37 -5.57
C GLN A 219 32.00 -16.90 -5.13
N ILE A 220 32.36 -17.19 -3.88
CA ILE A 220 33.69 -16.93 -3.36
C ILE A 220 34.62 -17.81 -4.17
N ARG A 221 35.37 -17.21 -5.10
CA ARG A 221 36.51 -17.87 -5.69
C ARG A 221 37.49 -18.15 -4.57
N PRO A 222 37.99 -19.38 -4.38
CA PRO A 222 38.98 -19.67 -3.37
C PRO A 222 40.26 -18.90 -3.73
N GLY A 223 40.68 -17.94 -2.92
CA GLY A 223 41.99 -17.32 -3.07
C GLY A 223 42.11 -15.80 -2.87
N ALA A 224 41.28 -15.14 -2.06
CA ALA A 224 41.55 -13.76 -1.66
C ALA A 224 41.54 -13.62 -0.14
N THR A 225 42.71 -13.45 0.43
CA THR A 225 42.93 -13.12 1.84
C THR A 225 42.48 -11.71 2.17
N GLY A 226 41.69 -11.62 3.20
CA GLY A 226 41.32 -10.60 4.13
C GLY A 226 41.60 -9.12 3.90
N ALA A 227 40.55 -8.33 3.85
CA ALA A 227 40.47 -7.02 4.49
C ALA A 227 39.09 -6.90 5.17
N LYS A 228 39.10 -6.78 6.49
CA LYS A 228 37.92 -6.42 7.28
C LYS A 228 37.54 -4.97 6.91
N VAL A 229 36.37 -4.78 6.32
CA VAL A 229 35.70 -3.48 6.25
C VAL A 229 34.78 -3.40 7.44
N GLU A 230 35.10 -2.54 8.40
CA GLU A 230 34.23 -2.19 9.52
C GLU A 230 33.09 -1.30 9.05
N GLY A 231 31.88 -1.73 9.38
CA GLY A 231 30.85 -0.90 9.97
C GLY A 231 29.96 -0.07 9.09
N ASP A 232 28.99 -0.68 8.43
CA ASP A 232 27.69 0.00 8.26
C ASP A 232 26.76 -0.43 9.40
N LYS A 233 26.28 0.56 10.20
CA LYS A 233 25.29 0.35 11.25
C LYS A 233 24.02 -0.20 10.58
N GLN A 234 23.85 -1.49 10.65
CA GLN A 234 22.69 -2.22 10.18
C GLN A 234 21.46 -1.70 10.93
N GLN A 235 20.58 -0.97 10.22
CA GLN A 235 19.18 -0.92 10.62
C GLN A 235 18.69 -2.38 10.65
N GLN A 236 18.45 -2.91 11.85
CA GLN A 236 17.90 -4.24 12.04
C GLN A 236 16.53 -4.26 11.36
N GLY A 237 16.42 -5.03 10.27
CA GLY A 237 15.15 -5.26 9.61
C GLY A 237 14.21 -5.96 10.58
N ILE A 238 12.99 -5.45 10.65
CA ILE A 238 11.90 -6.05 11.41
C ILE A 238 11.60 -7.39 10.75
N SER A 239 11.71 -8.50 11.51
CA SER A 239 11.22 -9.80 11.06
C SER A 239 9.70 -9.79 11.22
N LEU A 240 8.98 -9.94 10.12
CA LEU A 240 7.53 -10.06 10.11
C LEU A 240 7.12 -11.53 10.12
N ASP A 241 5.91 -11.79 10.67
CA ASP A 241 5.20 -13.03 10.40
C ASP A 241 5.06 -13.20 8.88
N GLY A 242 5.17 -14.43 8.37
CA GLY A 242 5.15 -14.71 6.93
C GLY A 242 3.89 -14.23 6.19
N ASN A 243 2.77 -14.02 6.89
CA ASN A 243 1.55 -13.45 6.31
C ASN A 243 1.67 -11.93 6.16
N LEU A 244 2.19 -11.23 7.17
CA LEU A 244 2.46 -9.80 7.09
C LEU A 244 3.52 -9.49 6.04
N GLU A 245 4.56 -10.31 5.94
CA GLU A 245 5.61 -10.14 4.94
C GLU A 245 5.07 -10.26 3.50
N ARG A 246 4.16 -11.21 3.24
CA ARG A 246 3.53 -11.34 1.91
C ARG A 246 2.58 -10.20 1.60
N ALA A 247 1.82 -9.73 2.60
CA ALA A 247 0.84 -8.66 2.43
C ALA A 247 1.48 -7.27 2.37
N PHE A 248 2.75 -7.11 2.86
CA PHE A 248 3.38 -5.80 3.02
C PHE A 248 4.91 -5.84 2.79
N ASN A 249 5.38 -6.57 1.79
CA ASN A 249 6.82 -6.81 1.52
C ASN A 249 7.63 -5.56 1.18
N ASP A 250 7.02 -4.52 0.66
CA ASP A 250 7.63 -3.21 0.39
C ASP A 250 6.61 -2.12 0.74
N THR A 251 6.56 -1.75 2.02
CA THR A 251 5.58 -0.78 2.49
C THR A 251 6.25 0.45 3.04
N SER A 252 5.83 1.59 2.54
CA SER A 252 6.24 2.92 2.97
C SER A 252 5.01 3.80 3.22
N ILE A 253 5.20 4.84 4.04
CA ILE A 253 4.26 5.94 4.18
C ILE A 253 4.88 7.16 3.54
N CYS A 254 4.24 7.66 2.49
CA CYS A 254 4.69 8.81 1.72
C CYS A 254 3.76 9.99 1.96
N THR A 255 4.36 11.16 2.17
CA THR A 255 3.69 12.46 2.17
C THR A 255 4.43 13.41 1.26
N PHE A 256 3.81 14.53 0.90
CA PHE A 256 4.37 15.46 -0.07
C PHE A 256 4.41 16.87 0.52
N ALA A 257 5.58 17.48 0.53
CA ALA A 257 5.74 18.86 0.97
C ALA A 257 5.13 19.82 -0.06
N ARG A 258 4.59 20.93 0.43
CA ARG A 258 4.09 21.99 -0.45
C ARG A 258 5.20 22.51 -1.36
N ARG A 259 4.96 22.59 -2.67
CA ARG A 259 5.90 23.25 -3.58
C ARG A 259 6.05 24.72 -3.17
N LYS A 260 7.29 25.18 -2.93
CA LYS A 260 7.55 26.61 -2.80
C LYS A 260 7.24 27.24 -4.14
N GLN A 261 6.26 28.15 -4.18
CA GLN A 261 6.05 29.01 -5.34
C GLN A 261 7.34 29.80 -5.55
N GLN A 262 8.00 29.60 -6.68
CA GLN A 262 9.14 30.42 -7.12
C GLN A 262 8.63 31.68 -7.78
#